data_b73fbe6b540484ae802d31a4aa7f7461
#
_entry.id   b73fbe6b540484ae802d31a4aa7f7461
#
_cell.length_a   1.000
_cell.length_b   1.000
_cell.length_c   1.000
_cell.angle_alpha   90.00
_cell.angle_beta   90.00
_cell.angle_gamma   90.00
#
_symmetry.space_group_name_H-M   'P 1'
#
loop_
_entity.id
_entity.type
_entity.pdbx_description
1 polymer ?
#
loop_
_entity_poly.entity_id
_entity_poly.type
_entity_poly.pdbx_seq_one_letter_code
_entity_poly.pdbx_strand_id
1 'polypeptide(L)'
;MNMYNWITQQINDRNKPAFPLLSYPSVQTMYVTVKELVTSSSSMAMGMRLIADEYKMPAAVSYMDLSIEAEAFGATCVYQADEVPTIIGQLVQTQEDADALKVPKLGSGRTAIAIETIRKATRLIHDRPILANCSGPFSTAGRLMNVNEILVETYENPETVHTVLRKATDFIKKYIGGFKRAGADGVILAEPLAGLLSPDLMQEFSSDYVKEITDDLQDKNFLIIYHNCANGTERLLPQMLSTGCRVFHVGENADIEAIIKGVPEDCLVLGNVSVSKVFKGNSAHHVQMATQKLLLQCMNYNNFMISSGCDIPADVDMDHVDRFFKTVESGYYKRMLWDMID
;
A
#
# COMPACT_ATOMS: atom_id res chain seq x y z
N MET A 1 14.59 11.60 -7.05
CA MET A 1 13.74 12.85 -7.00
C MET A 1 13.67 13.34 -5.55
N ASN A 2 13.38 14.64 -5.28
CA ASN A 2 13.10 15.07 -3.90
C ASN A 2 11.62 14.78 -3.59
N MET A 3 11.38 13.77 -2.77
CA MET A 3 10.02 13.28 -2.47
C MET A 3 9.26 14.18 -1.48
N TYR A 4 9.93 14.99 -0.67
CA TYR A 4 9.23 16.00 0.13
C TYR A 4 8.69 17.13 -0.75
N ASN A 5 9.46 17.53 -1.77
CA ASN A 5 8.96 18.47 -2.78
C ASN A 5 7.81 17.86 -3.60
N TRP A 6 7.86 16.55 -3.88
CA TRP A 6 6.76 15.84 -4.54
C TRP A 6 5.48 15.88 -3.70
N ILE A 7 5.53 15.65 -2.38
CA ILE A 7 4.36 15.82 -1.50
C ILE A 7 3.82 17.24 -1.60
N THR A 8 4.68 18.26 -1.44
CA THR A 8 4.28 19.67 -1.53
C THR A 8 3.65 19.99 -2.88
N GLN A 9 4.18 19.43 -3.96
CA GLN A 9 3.61 19.58 -5.30
C GLN A 9 2.20 18.98 -5.40
N GLN A 10 2.01 17.76 -4.86
CA GLN A 10 0.68 17.13 -4.87
C GLN A 10 -0.33 17.91 -4.01
N ILE A 11 0.08 18.44 -2.87
CA ILE A 11 -0.77 19.29 -2.01
C ILE A 11 -1.19 20.56 -2.74
N ASN A 12 -0.27 21.20 -3.47
CA ASN A 12 -0.50 22.45 -4.18
C ASN A 12 -1.14 22.26 -5.57
N ASP A 13 -1.19 21.05 -6.10
CA ASP A 13 -1.81 20.80 -7.40
C ASP A 13 -3.33 20.95 -7.30
N ARG A 14 -3.84 21.98 -7.96
CA ARG A 14 -5.27 22.22 -8.04
C ARG A 14 -6.03 21.17 -8.88
N ASN A 15 -5.31 20.39 -9.71
CA ASN A 15 -5.93 19.39 -10.57
C ASN A 15 -6.16 18.03 -9.86
N LYS A 16 -5.52 17.80 -8.70
CA LYS A 16 -5.68 16.59 -7.89
C LYS A 16 -5.71 15.32 -8.75
N PRO A 17 -4.58 14.83 -9.25
CA PRO A 17 -4.55 13.63 -10.07
C PRO A 17 -5.04 12.41 -9.27
N ALA A 18 -5.60 11.43 -9.98
CA ALA A 18 -5.95 10.14 -9.38
C ALA A 18 -4.68 9.34 -9.05
N PHE A 19 -4.68 8.71 -7.87
CA PHE A 19 -3.55 7.86 -7.47
C PHE A 19 -4.03 6.51 -6.86
N PRO A 20 -4.76 5.68 -7.62
CA PRO A 20 -5.16 4.36 -7.15
C PRO A 20 -3.96 3.42 -7.02
N LEU A 21 -4.07 2.41 -6.13
CA LEU A 21 -3.18 1.27 -6.13
C LEU A 21 -3.57 0.38 -7.32
N LEU A 22 -2.91 0.59 -8.45
CA LEU A 22 -3.28 -0.01 -9.73
C LEU A 22 -2.04 -0.63 -10.40
N SER A 23 -1.96 -1.94 -10.36
CA SER A 23 -0.88 -2.70 -11.00
C SER A 23 -1.34 -4.04 -11.55
N TYR A 24 -2.07 -4.83 -10.76
CA TYR A 24 -2.52 -6.18 -11.13
C TYR A 24 -3.37 -6.24 -12.41
N PRO A 25 -4.24 -5.28 -12.74
CA PRO A 25 -5.02 -5.32 -13.99
C PRO A 25 -4.16 -5.36 -15.27
N SER A 26 -2.87 -5.04 -15.19
CA SER A 26 -1.92 -5.21 -16.31
C SER A 26 -1.88 -6.62 -16.88
N VAL A 27 -2.25 -7.66 -16.09
CA VAL A 27 -2.32 -9.05 -16.58
C VAL A 27 -3.29 -9.19 -17.75
N GLN A 28 -4.38 -8.40 -17.75
CA GLN A 28 -5.38 -8.44 -18.83
C GLN A 28 -4.80 -7.95 -20.15
N THR A 29 -4.03 -6.84 -20.12
CA THR A 29 -3.34 -6.30 -21.30
C THR A 29 -2.20 -7.20 -21.77
N MET A 30 -1.53 -7.86 -20.82
CA MET A 30 -0.39 -8.74 -21.10
C MET A 30 -0.80 -10.18 -21.48
N TYR A 31 -2.06 -10.53 -21.26
CA TYR A 31 -2.57 -11.92 -21.47
C TYR A 31 -1.77 -12.96 -20.68
N VAL A 32 -1.44 -12.66 -19.43
CA VAL A 32 -0.74 -13.58 -18.51
C VAL A 32 -1.57 -13.81 -17.26
N THR A 33 -1.32 -14.90 -16.56
CA THR A 33 -1.91 -15.16 -15.24
C THR A 33 -1.22 -14.33 -14.16
N VAL A 34 -1.88 -14.15 -13.02
CA VAL A 34 -1.26 -13.51 -11.84
C VAL A 34 -0.02 -14.30 -11.39
N LYS A 35 -0.08 -15.63 -11.42
CA LYS A 35 1.06 -16.49 -11.09
C LYS A 35 2.27 -16.24 -11.98
N GLU A 36 2.07 -16.16 -13.32
CA GLU A 36 3.14 -15.84 -14.26
C GLU A 36 3.71 -14.44 -14.02
N LEU A 37 2.83 -13.48 -13.75
CA LEU A 37 3.23 -12.13 -13.42
C LEU A 37 4.15 -12.09 -12.18
N VAL A 38 3.69 -12.58 -11.02
CA VAL A 38 4.40 -12.45 -9.74
C VAL A 38 5.66 -13.32 -9.61
N THR A 39 5.89 -14.21 -10.57
CA THR A 39 7.10 -15.04 -10.67
C THR A 39 8.11 -14.50 -11.69
N SER A 40 7.82 -13.39 -12.36
CA SER A 40 8.68 -12.79 -13.39
C SER A 40 8.89 -11.29 -13.17
N SER A 41 10.11 -10.90 -12.79
CA SER A 41 10.44 -9.47 -12.65
C SER A 41 10.33 -8.68 -13.96
N SER A 42 10.48 -9.33 -15.12
CA SER A 42 10.31 -8.69 -16.43
C SER A 42 8.84 -8.41 -16.71
N SER A 43 7.96 -9.39 -16.41
CA SER A 43 6.51 -9.23 -16.56
C SER A 43 5.97 -8.16 -15.63
N MET A 44 6.39 -8.17 -14.35
CA MET A 44 6.00 -7.15 -13.39
C MET A 44 6.44 -5.74 -13.83
N ALA A 45 7.69 -5.56 -14.25
CA ALA A 45 8.17 -4.26 -14.71
C ALA A 45 7.47 -3.78 -15.98
N MET A 46 7.16 -4.69 -16.90
CA MET A 46 6.39 -4.38 -18.11
C MET A 46 4.95 -3.99 -17.77
N GLY A 47 4.29 -4.72 -16.86
CA GLY A 47 2.95 -4.37 -16.41
C GLY A 47 2.89 -3.00 -15.74
N MET A 48 3.87 -2.64 -14.87
CA MET A 48 4.01 -1.28 -14.31
C MET A 48 4.15 -0.23 -15.42
N ARG A 49 4.92 -0.52 -16.46
CA ARG A 49 5.10 0.38 -17.61
C ARG A 49 3.78 0.58 -18.37
N LEU A 50 3.06 -0.49 -18.68
CA LEU A 50 1.79 -0.43 -19.41
C LEU A 50 0.75 0.42 -18.65
N ILE A 51 0.62 0.21 -17.34
CA ILE A 51 -0.26 1.03 -16.50
C ILE A 51 0.19 2.50 -16.48
N ALA A 52 1.51 2.75 -16.41
CA ALA A 52 2.05 4.11 -16.42
C ALA A 52 1.83 4.83 -17.76
N ASP A 53 1.85 4.10 -18.87
CA ASP A 53 1.58 4.66 -20.21
C ASP A 53 0.09 4.97 -20.41
N GLU A 54 -0.80 4.10 -19.89
CA GLU A 54 -2.24 4.26 -20.04
C GLU A 54 -2.81 5.36 -19.12
N TYR A 55 -2.33 5.41 -17.87
CA TYR A 55 -2.91 6.28 -16.86
C TYR A 55 -1.93 7.32 -16.31
N LYS A 56 -2.37 8.59 -16.29
CA LYS A 56 -1.59 9.71 -15.74
C LYS A 56 -1.66 9.73 -14.21
N MET A 57 -0.93 8.82 -13.58
CA MET A 57 -0.76 8.81 -12.12
C MET A 57 0.48 9.63 -11.71
N PRO A 58 0.49 10.24 -10.50
CA PRO A 58 1.63 11.02 -10.02
C PRO A 58 2.85 10.19 -9.63
N ALA A 59 2.70 8.87 -9.51
CA ALA A 59 3.77 7.89 -9.33
C ALA A 59 3.37 6.54 -9.95
N ALA A 60 4.34 5.71 -10.31
CA ALA A 60 4.13 4.32 -10.69
C ALA A 60 4.25 3.44 -9.43
N VAL A 61 3.34 2.48 -9.27
CA VAL A 61 3.25 1.62 -8.09
C VAL A 61 3.54 0.18 -8.48
N SER A 62 4.32 -0.54 -7.67
CA SER A 62 4.49 -1.98 -7.86
C SER A 62 3.30 -2.77 -7.29
N TYR A 63 3.38 -4.07 -7.34
CA TYR A 63 2.30 -5.00 -6.95
C TYR A 63 2.26 -5.19 -5.44
N MET A 64 1.08 -5.11 -4.84
CA MET A 64 0.88 -5.35 -3.41
C MET A 64 0.68 -6.84 -3.15
N ASP A 65 1.78 -7.54 -2.94
CA ASP A 65 1.79 -8.95 -2.57
C ASP A 65 2.35 -9.11 -1.16
N LEU A 66 1.45 -9.25 -0.20
CA LEU A 66 1.81 -9.31 1.21
C LEU A 66 2.27 -10.71 1.67
N SER A 67 2.48 -11.65 0.76
CA SER A 67 3.01 -12.98 1.07
C SER A 67 4.54 -13.06 0.96
N ILE A 68 5.17 -12.11 0.27
CA ILE A 68 6.59 -12.16 -0.11
C ILE A 68 7.51 -12.21 1.10
N GLU A 69 7.23 -11.41 2.12
CA GLU A 69 8.06 -11.32 3.33
C GLU A 69 7.97 -12.63 4.14
N ALA A 70 6.76 -13.14 4.35
CA ALA A 70 6.58 -14.40 5.08
C ALA A 70 7.15 -15.61 4.31
N GLU A 71 7.00 -15.63 2.99
CA GLU A 71 7.66 -16.62 2.12
C GLU A 71 9.19 -16.58 2.28
N ALA A 72 9.78 -15.38 2.36
CA ALA A 72 11.21 -15.24 2.58
C ALA A 72 11.67 -15.86 3.91
N PHE A 73 10.84 -15.78 4.96
CA PHE A 73 11.08 -16.45 6.25
C PHE A 73 10.92 -17.97 6.18
N GLY A 74 10.37 -18.51 5.10
CA GLY A 74 10.15 -19.94 4.90
C GLY A 74 8.71 -20.40 5.12
N ALA A 75 7.75 -19.47 5.27
CA ALA A 75 6.35 -19.83 5.34
C ALA A 75 5.84 -20.43 4.02
N THR A 76 4.90 -21.36 4.12
CA THR A 76 4.34 -22.03 2.94
C THR A 76 3.46 -21.07 2.15
N CYS A 77 3.87 -20.76 0.92
CA CYS A 77 3.16 -19.90 0.01
C CYS A 77 2.43 -20.72 -1.08
N VAL A 78 1.14 -20.45 -1.27
CA VAL A 78 0.31 -21.11 -2.29
C VAL A 78 0.07 -20.15 -3.45
N TYR A 79 0.28 -20.65 -4.66
CA TYR A 79 0.13 -19.93 -5.92
C TYR A 79 -1.06 -20.48 -6.70
N GLN A 80 -2.06 -19.66 -6.92
CA GLN A 80 -3.14 -19.92 -7.86
C GLN A 80 -2.90 -19.18 -9.17
N ALA A 81 -3.60 -19.58 -10.24
CA ALA A 81 -3.39 -18.97 -11.56
C ALA A 81 -3.71 -17.46 -11.55
N ASP A 82 -4.87 -17.09 -11.02
CA ASP A 82 -5.47 -15.76 -11.20
C ASP A 82 -5.65 -15.00 -9.87
N GLU A 83 -5.03 -15.48 -8.79
CA GLU A 83 -5.08 -14.85 -7.47
C GLU A 83 -3.68 -14.50 -6.97
N VAL A 84 -3.61 -13.45 -6.15
CA VAL A 84 -2.39 -13.09 -5.44
C VAL A 84 -2.00 -14.22 -4.49
N PRO A 85 -0.71 -14.61 -4.43
CA PRO A 85 -0.27 -15.70 -3.58
C PRO A 85 -0.61 -15.47 -2.11
N THR A 86 -0.92 -16.55 -1.41
CA THR A 86 -1.32 -16.53 0.00
C THR A 86 -0.45 -17.44 0.85
N ILE A 87 -0.22 -17.04 2.10
CA ILE A 87 0.46 -17.88 3.09
C ILE A 87 -0.56 -18.81 3.75
N ILE A 88 -0.18 -20.06 3.89
CA ILE A 88 -0.95 -21.08 4.60
C ILE A 88 -0.15 -21.67 5.76
N GLY A 89 -0.88 -22.14 6.79
CA GLY A 89 -0.27 -22.71 7.98
C GLY A 89 0.33 -21.66 8.92
N GLN A 90 1.20 -22.11 9.78
CA GLN A 90 1.84 -21.36 10.86
C GLN A 90 3.31 -21.76 10.94
N LEU A 91 4.22 -20.79 10.92
CA LEU A 91 5.67 -21.04 11.02
C LEU A 91 6.16 -20.91 12.46
N VAL A 92 5.50 -20.06 13.26
CA VAL A 92 5.84 -19.80 14.66
C VAL A 92 4.60 -20.03 15.52
N GLN A 93 4.71 -20.95 16.50
CA GLN A 93 3.64 -21.30 17.42
C GLN A 93 4.07 -21.12 18.88
N THR A 94 5.35 -21.16 19.16
CA THR A 94 5.93 -21.10 20.51
C THR A 94 7.04 -20.08 20.60
N GLN A 95 7.47 -19.74 21.82
CA GLN A 95 8.65 -18.91 22.04
C GLN A 95 9.92 -19.55 21.45
N GLU A 96 10.05 -20.87 21.53
CA GLU A 96 11.19 -21.59 20.96
C GLU A 96 11.23 -21.46 19.44
N ASP A 97 10.07 -21.52 18.76
CA ASP A 97 9.99 -21.26 17.31
C ASP A 97 10.37 -19.83 16.99
N ALA A 98 9.87 -18.87 17.78
CA ALA A 98 10.21 -17.46 17.61
C ALA A 98 11.72 -17.22 17.79
N ASP A 99 12.35 -17.85 18.76
CA ASP A 99 13.80 -17.76 19.01
C ASP A 99 14.60 -18.42 17.88
N ALA A 100 14.13 -19.56 17.36
CA ALA A 100 14.76 -20.28 16.26
C ALA A 100 14.59 -19.60 14.89
N LEU A 101 13.59 -18.71 14.74
CA LEU A 101 13.29 -18.02 13.49
C LEU A 101 14.51 -17.20 13.04
N LYS A 102 15.01 -17.45 11.83
CA LYS A 102 16.17 -16.75 11.28
C LYS A 102 15.73 -15.60 10.37
N VAL A 103 16.32 -14.43 10.57
CA VAL A 103 16.15 -13.30 9.64
C VAL A 103 16.67 -13.68 8.26
N PRO A 104 15.83 -13.65 7.20
CA PRO A 104 16.23 -14.08 5.88
C PRO A 104 17.32 -13.19 5.27
N LYS A 105 18.04 -13.74 4.29
CA LYS A 105 18.90 -12.94 3.43
C LYS A 105 18.04 -12.28 2.33
N LEU A 106 18.46 -11.11 1.87
CA LEU A 106 17.88 -10.54 0.66
C LEU A 106 18.03 -11.53 -0.51
N GLY A 107 16.97 -11.73 -1.24
CA GLY A 107 16.91 -12.71 -2.32
C GLY A 107 16.27 -14.04 -1.94
N SER A 108 15.96 -14.27 -0.66
CA SER A 108 15.14 -15.39 -0.23
C SER A 108 13.71 -15.25 -0.76
N GLY A 109 13.09 -16.36 -1.15
CA GLY A 109 11.77 -16.35 -1.78
C GLY A 109 11.72 -15.41 -2.98
N ARG A 110 10.58 -14.75 -3.19
CA ARG A 110 10.39 -13.80 -4.29
C ARG A 110 10.94 -12.39 -4.03
N THR A 111 11.64 -12.14 -2.94
CA THR A 111 12.23 -10.81 -2.66
C THR A 111 13.23 -10.37 -3.72
N ALA A 112 13.99 -11.32 -4.32
CA ALA A 112 14.88 -11.03 -5.45
C ALA A 112 14.07 -10.55 -6.68
N ILE A 113 12.93 -11.19 -6.96
CA ILE A 113 12.05 -10.84 -8.08
C ILE A 113 11.51 -9.43 -7.87
N ALA A 114 11.00 -9.11 -6.70
CA ALA A 114 10.43 -7.80 -6.39
C ALA A 114 11.49 -6.67 -6.50
N ILE A 115 12.70 -6.87 -5.96
CA ILE A 115 13.79 -5.88 -6.08
C ILE A 115 14.21 -5.70 -7.55
N GLU A 116 14.33 -6.80 -8.30
CA GLU A 116 14.69 -6.74 -9.72
C GLU A 116 13.58 -6.10 -10.56
N THR A 117 12.31 -6.27 -10.18
CA THR A 117 11.18 -5.55 -10.78
C THR A 117 11.38 -4.04 -10.71
N ILE A 118 11.68 -3.51 -9.53
CA ILE A 118 11.95 -2.08 -9.35
C ILE A 118 13.13 -1.64 -10.22
N ARG A 119 14.25 -2.39 -10.20
CA ARG A 119 15.41 -2.05 -11.03
C ARG A 119 15.10 -2.01 -12.53
N LYS A 120 14.22 -2.89 -13.01
CA LYS A 120 13.76 -2.88 -14.41
C LYS A 120 12.77 -1.75 -14.67
N ALA A 121 11.83 -1.52 -13.75
CA ALA A 121 10.85 -0.44 -13.87
C ALA A 121 11.53 0.94 -13.96
N THR A 122 12.60 1.18 -13.19
CA THR A 122 13.37 2.44 -13.28
C THR A 122 14.06 2.68 -14.62
N ARG A 123 14.24 1.63 -15.42
CA ARG A 123 14.76 1.73 -16.79
C ARG A 123 13.68 1.92 -17.85
N LEU A 124 12.42 1.70 -17.49
CA LEU A 124 11.28 1.81 -18.39
C LEU A 124 10.46 3.07 -18.14
N ILE A 125 10.38 3.54 -16.89
CA ILE A 125 9.55 4.66 -16.46
C ILE A 125 10.48 5.76 -15.96
N HIS A 126 10.45 6.94 -16.61
CA HIS A 126 11.38 8.05 -16.33
C HIS A 126 10.68 9.36 -15.98
N ASP A 127 9.37 9.43 -16.14
CA ASP A 127 8.56 10.65 -16.06
C ASP A 127 7.92 10.88 -14.67
N ARG A 128 7.99 9.88 -13.80
CA ARG A 128 7.37 9.90 -12.49
C ARG A 128 8.13 9.03 -11.47
N PRO A 129 7.95 9.27 -10.14
CA PRO A 129 8.53 8.42 -9.10
C PRO A 129 8.04 6.98 -9.19
N ILE A 130 8.85 6.05 -8.71
CA ILE A 130 8.52 4.63 -8.61
C ILE A 130 8.42 4.24 -7.14
N LEU A 131 7.26 3.70 -6.75
CA LEU A 131 6.98 3.22 -5.41
C LEU A 131 6.92 1.69 -5.40
N ALA A 132 7.72 1.08 -4.54
CA ALA A 132 7.63 -0.35 -4.23
C ALA A 132 6.47 -0.62 -3.25
N ASN A 133 6.17 -1.90 -3.00
CA ASN A 133 5.25 -2.34 -1.95
C ASN A 133 5.93 -3.35 -1.04
N CYS A 134 5.60 -3.32 0.24
CA CYS A 134 5.96 -4.36 1.21
C CYS A 134 4.92 -4.47 2.32
N SER A 135 4.88 -5.64 2.97
CA SER A 135 4.15 -5.84 4.21
C SER A 135 4.89 -5.17 5.37
N GLY A 136 4.17 -4.58 6.30
CA GLY A 136 4.77 -4.04 7.52
C GLY A 136 5.03 -5.13 8.58
N PRO A 137 5.67 -4.75 9.71
CA PRO A 137 6.12 -5.70 10.73
C PRO A 137 5.00 -6.56 11.32
N PHE A 138 3.90 -5.96 11.79
CA PHE A 138 2.82 -6.70 12.42
C PHE A 138 2.05 -7.57 11.41
N SER A 139 1.84 -7.07 10.21
CA SER A 139 1.20 -7.85 9.14
C SER A 139 2.07 -9.01 8.66
N THR A 140 3.39 -8.87 8.66
CA THR A 140 4.32 -9.97 8.39
C THR A 140 4.31 -10.99 9.52
N ALA A 141 4.41 -10.52 10.78
CA ALA A 141 4.34 -11.41 11.95
C ALA A 141 3.03 -12.20 12.00
N GLY A 142 1.89 -11.57 11.68
CA GLY A 142 0.60 -12.25 11.62
C GLY A 142 0.53 -13.35 10.57
N ARG A 143 1.30 -13.24 9.48
CA ARG A 143 1.42 -14.33 8.49
C ARG A 143 2.34 -15.46 8.94
N LEU A 144 3.31 -15.16 9.80
CA LEU A 144 4.19 -16.17 10.39
C LEU A 144 3.55 -16.93 11.54
N MET A 145 2.68 -16.25 12.32
CA MET A 145 2.05 -16.77 13.54
C MET A 145 0.59 -17.18 13.34
N ASN A 146 -0.02 -16.97 12.18
CA ASN A 146 -1.46 -16.94 11.93
C ASN A 146 -2.15 -15.67 12.47
N VAL A 147 -3.07 -15.13 11.66
CA VAL A 147 -3.73 -13.84 11.96
C VAL A 147 -4.55 -13.86 13.25
N ASN A 148 -5.26 -14.96 13.53
CA ASN A 148 -6.07 -15.05 14.73
C ASN A 148 -5.21 -15.26 15.98
N GLU A 149 -4.17 -16.09 15.85
CA GLU A 149 -3.29 -16.42 16.97
C GLU A 149 -2.48 -15.20 17.41
N ILE A 150 -1.88 -14.44 16.49
CA ILE A 150 -1.09 -13.27 16.86
C ILE A 150 -1.90 -12.25 17.67
N LEU A 151 -3.20 -12.09 17.38
CA LEU A 151 -4.06 -11.17 18.13
C LEU A 151 -4.27 -11.64 19.59
N VAL A 152 -4.33 -12.95 19.82
CA VAL A 152 -4.40 -13.53 21.16
C VAL A 152 -3.05 -13.42 21.86
N GLU A 153 -1.97 -13.74 21.14
CA GLU A 153 -0.60 -13.74 21.65
C GLU A 153 -0.11 -12.35 22.09
N THR A 154 -0.68 -11.26 21.53
CA THR A 154 -0.38 -9.90 22.04
C THR A 154 -0.78 -9.72 23.51
N TYR A 155 -1.72 -10.50 24.02
CA TYR A 155 -2.17 -10.48 25.43
C TYR A 155 -1.55 -11.60 26.26
N GLU A 156 -1.46 -12.81 25.71
CA GLU A 156 -1.03 -13.99 26.47
C GLU A 156 0.48 -14.16 26.51
N ASN A 157 1.16 -13.90 25.39
CA ASN A 157 2.61 -14.11 25.26
C ASN A 157 3.27 -12.95 24.46
N PRO A 158 3.20 -11.71 24.95
CA PRO A 158 3.68 -10.52 24.23
C PRO A 158 5.16 -10.62 23.84
N GLU A 159 6.01 -11.26 24.65
CA GLU A 159 7.43 -11.44 24.33
C GLU A 159 7.68 -12.30 23.09
N THR A 160 6.85 -13.33 22.86
CA THR A 160 6.91 -14.11 21.62
C THR A 160 6.63 -13.25 20.41
N VAL A 161 5.55 -12.41 20.49
CA VAL A 161 5.20 -11.48 19.42
C VAL A 161 6.32 -10.48 19.18
N HIS A 162 6.87 -9.87 20.23
CA HIS A 162 8.00 -8.93 20.12
C HIS A 162 9.23 -9.58 19.49
N THR A 163 9.52 -10.85 19.80
CA THR A 163 10.64 -11.59 19.21
C THR A 163 10.47 -11.74 17.70
N VAL A 164 9.25 -12.09 17.24
CA VAL A 164 8.95 -12.17 15.81
C VAL A 164 8.98 -10.79 15.16
N LEU A 165 8.41 -9.77 15.79
CA LEU A 165 8.39 -8.40 15.29
C LEU A 165 9.79 -7.80 15.10
N ARG A 166 10.71 -8.00 16.06
CA ARG A 166 12.10 -7.55 15.92
C ARG A 166 12.75 -8.17 14.67
N LYS A 167 12.56 -9.47 14.45
CA LYS A 167 13.12 -10.19 13.28
C LYS A 167 12.47 -9.76 11.98
N ALA A 168 11.13 -9.56 11.97
CA ALA A 168 10.41 -9.04 10.81
C ALA A 168 10.88 -7.63 10.46
N THR A 169 11.00 -6.73 11.44
CA THR A 169 11.48 -5.37 11.25
C THR A 169 12.89 -5.32 10.70
N ASP A 170 13.82 -6.11 11.25
CA ASP A 170 15.18 -6.25 10.74
C ASP A 170 15.22 -6.69 9.27
N PHE A 171 14.35 -7.62 8.90
CA PHE A 171 14.25 -8.07 7.52
C PHE A 171 13.65 -6.99 6.61
N ILE A 172 12.54 -6.38 7.02
CA ILE A 172 11.84 -5.35 6.24
C ILE A 172 12.75 -4.14 6.01
N LYS A 173 13.52 -3.70 7.00
CA LYS A 173 14.53 -2.63 6.85
C LYS A 173 15.54 -2.97 5.73
N LYS A 174 16.07 -4.20 5.72
CA LYS A 174 16.98 -4.66 4.66
C LYS A 174 16.29 -4.71 3.30
N TYR A 175 15.04 -5.16 3.26
CA TYR A 175 14.24 -5.31 2.05
C TYR A 175 13.92 -3.95 1.43
N ILE A 176 13.41 -3.00 2.22
CA ILE A 176 13.18 -1.61 1.78
C ILE A 176 14.50 -0.96 1.32
N GLY A 177 15.60 -1.19 2.05
CA GLY A 177 16.93 -0.77 1.63
C GLY A 177 17.34 -1.38 0.27
N GLY A 178 16.88 -2.58 -0.03
CA GLY A 178 17.01 -3.23 -1.34
C GLY A 178 16.28 -2.49 -2.45
N PHE A 179 15.04 -2.07 -2.22
CA PHE A 179 14.25 -1.24 -3.14
C PHE A 179 14.90 0.12 -3.36
N LYS A 180 15.34 0.78 -2.29
CA LYS A 180 16.04 2.08 -2.37
C LYS A 180 17.29 1.99 -3.24
N ARG A 181 18.11 0.93 -3.07
CA ARG A 181 19.28 0.66 -3.94
C ARG A 181 18.91 0.27 -5.37
N ALA A 182 17.74 -0.30 -5.59
CA ALA A 182 17.23 -0.61 -6.94
C ALA A 182 16.71 0.63 -7.68
N GLY A 183 16.57 1.77 -6.99
CA GLY A 183 16.17 3.05 -7.56
C GLY A 183 14.71 3.43 -7.29
N ALA A 184 14.02 2.76 -6.35
CA ALA A 184 12.71 3.23 -5.88
C ALA A 184 12.83 4.61 -5.21
N ASP A 185 11.82 5.45 -5.39
CA ASP A 185 11.67 6.74 -4.73
C ASP A 185 10.87 6.63 -3.41
N GLY A 186 10.31 5.45 -3.13
CA GLY A 186 9.60 5.16 -1.90
C GLY A 186 9.01 3.76 -1.87
N VAL A 187 8.33 3.47 -0.78
CA VAL A 187 7.62 2.21 -0.55
C VAL A 187 6.25 2.47 0.07
N ILE A 188 5.24 1.73 -0.35
CA ILE A 188 3.96 1.61 0.34
C ILE A 188 4.10 0.45 1.33
N LEU A 189 4.11 0.77 2.61
CA LEU A 189 4.20 -0.19 3.71
C LEU A 189 2.80 -0.50 4.21
N ALA A 190 2.35 -1.74 3.98
CA ALA A 190 0.99 -2.15 4.27
C ALA A 190 0.88 -2.85 5.63
N GLU A 191 0.06 -2.28 6.50
CA GLU A 191 -0.23 -2.76 7.86
C GLU A 191 -1.73 -3.03 8.10
N PRO A 192 -2.40 -3.83 7.24
CA PRO A 192 -3.83 -4.07 7.42
C PRO A 192 -4.16 -4.76 8.74
N LEU A 193 -3.31 -5.65 9.24
CA LEU A 193 -3.57 -6.37 10.49
C LEU A 193 -3.44 -5.47 11.72
N ALA A 194 -2.60 -4.45 11.70
CA ALA A 194 -2.50 -3.48 12.78
C ALA A 194 -3.80 -2.71 13.03
N GLY A 195 -4.64 -2.58 12.01
CA GLY A 195 -5.95 -1.95 12.14
C GLY A 195 -6.98 -2.78 12.95
N LEU A 196 -6.68 -4.03 13.28
CA LEU A 196 -7.49 -4.88 14.15
C LEU A 196 -7.17 -4.68 15.64
N LEU A 197 -6.06 -4.03 15.95
CA LEU A 197 -5.60 -3.79 17.32
C LEU A 197 -6.36 -2.64 17.98
N SER A 198 -6.32 -2.61 19.32
CA SER A 198 -6.66 -1.40 20.08
C SER A 198 -5.59 -0.32 19.86
N PRO A 199 -5.86 0.95 20.16
CA PRO A 199 -4.85 2.00 20.05
C PRO A 199 -3.54 1.69 20.79
N ASP A 200 -3.62 1.21 22.03
CA ASP A 200 -2.44 0.89 22.84
C ASP A 200 -1.64 -0.27 22.25
N LEU A 201 -2.32 -1.35 21.84
CA LEU A 201 -1.67 -2.49 21.19
C LEU A 201 -1.10 -2.11 19.81
N MET A 202 -1.77 -1.24 19.06
CA MET A 202 -1.23 -0.78 17.79
C MET A 202 0.05 0.05 18.01
N GLN A 203 0.09 0.88 19.05
CA GLN A 203 1.32 1.62 19.38
C GLN A 203 2.46 0.65 19.65
N GLU A 204 2.24 -0.30 20.56
CA GLU A 204 3.25 -1.24 21.06
C GLU A 204 3.70 -2.25 19.98
N PHE A 205 2.75 -2.87 19.26
CA PHE A 205 3.05 -4.00 18.38
C PHE A 205 3.18 -3.64 16.90
N SER A 206 2.86 -2.42 16.50
CA SER A 206 2.99 -1.99 15.09
C SER A 206 3.68 -0.65 14.93
N SER A 207 3.12 0.43 15.52
CA SER A 207 3.57 1.79 15.22
C SER A 207 5.01 2.06 15.62
N ASP A 208 5.46 1.55 16.77
CA ASP A 208 6.84 1.72 17.22
C ASP A 208 7.84 1.02 16.29
N TYR A 209 7.49 -0.15 15.76
CA TYR A 209 8.30 -0.87 14.79
C TYR A 209 8.31 -0.22 13.41
N VAL A 210 7.17 0.35 12.96
CA VAL A 210 7.12 1.13 11.72
C VAL A 210 7.92 2.43 11.88
N LYS A 211 7.85 3.06 13.06
CA LYS A 211 8.66 4.25 13.36
C LYS A 211 10.15 3.97 13.25
N GLU A 212 10.62 2.85 13.75
CA GLU A 212 12.04 2.44 13.60
C GLU A 212 12.44 2.33 12.12
N ILE A 213 11.54 1.81 11.26
CA ILE A 213 11.78 1.73 9.82
C ILE A 213 11.83 3.13 9.19
N THR A 214 10.91 4.01 9.55
CA THR A 214 10.86 5.38 9.03
C THR A 214 12.06 6.20 9.46
N ASP A 215 12.45 6.13 10.72
CA ASP A 215 13.60 6.86 11.25
C ASP A 215 14.91 6.46 10.53
N ASP A 216 15.05 5.18 10.15
CA ASP A 216 16.27 4.68 9.50
C ASP A 216 16.30 4.92 7.98
N LEU A 217 15.15 4.90 7.31
CA LEU A 217 15.12 4.78 5.85
C LEU A 217 14.44 5.93 5.12
N GLN A 218 13.49 6.63 5.76
CA GLN A 218 12.80 7.76 5.15
C GLN A 218 13.71 9.00 5.15
N ASP A 219 13.81 9.62 3.98
CA ASP A 219 14.51 10.91 3.82
C ASP A 219 13.87 11.73 2.70
N LYS A 220 14.45 12.90 2.41
CA LYS A 220 13.92 13.79 1.35
C LYS A 220 13.88 13.16 -0.05
N ASN A 221 14.57 12.04 -0.27
CA ASN A 221 14.63 11.36 -1.56
C ASN A 221 13.93 9.98 -1.55
N PHE A 222 13.41 9.56 -0.39
CA PHE A 222 12.75 8.28 -0.24
C PHE A 222 11.61 8.35 0.77
N LEU A 223 10.39 8.04 0.35
CA LEU A 223 9.20 8.05 1.20
C LEU A 223 8.79 6.66 1.68
N ILE A 224 8.26 6.62 2.89
CA ILE A 224 7.46 5.51 3.37
C ILE A 224 6.01 5.98 3.45
N ILE A 225 5.14 5.37 2.64
CA ILE A 225 3.69 5.61 2.62
C ILE A 225 3.04 4.55 3.49
N TYR A 226 2.38 4.97 4.55
CA TYR A 226 1.67 4.04 5.44
C TYR A 226 0.32 3.67 4.85
N HIS A 227 0.06 2.39 4.63
CA HIS A 227 -1.23 1.90 4.16
C HIS A 227 -1.93 1.04 5.22
N ASN A 228 -3.16 1.41 5.57
CA ASN A 228 -4.03 0.60 6.40
C ASN A 228 -5.46 0.60 5.84
N CYS A 229 -5.96 -0.58 5.48
CA CYS A 229 -7.29 -0.75 4.90
C CYS A 229 -8.31 -1.43 5.86
N ALA A 230 -8.00 -1.48 7.15
CA ALA A 230 -8.94 -2.01 8.13
C ALA A 230 -10.14 -1.06 8.34
N ASN A 231 -11.20 -1.60 8.93
CA ASN A 231 -12.38 -0.81 9.29
C ASN A 231 -12.10 0.09 10.50
N GLY A 232 -12.64 1.31 10.49
CA GLY A 232 -12.53 2.23 11.64
C GLY A 232 -11.10 2.72 11.90
N THR A 233 -10.31 2.86 10.85
CA THR A 233 -8.90 3.30 10.92
C THR A 233 -8.74 4.69 11.53
N GLU A 234 -9.75 5.55 11.42
CA GLU A 234 -9.77 6.90 12.00
C GLU A 234 -9.52 6.92 13.52
N ARG A 235 -9.95 5.88 14.24
CA ARG A 235 -9.69 5.73 15.69
C ARG A 235 -8.23 5.48 16.03
N LEU A 236 -7.44 5.06 15.06
CA LEU A 236 -6.02 4.71 15.17
C LEU A 236 -5.10 5.80 14.61
N LEU A 237 -5.68 6.95 14.23
CA LEU A 237 -4.93 8.02 13.59
C LEU A 237 -3.73 8.53 14.42
N PRO A 238 -3.82 8.70 15.76
CA PRO A 238 -2.64 9.09 16.56
C PRO A 238 -1.48 8.09 16.41
N GLN A 239 -1.77 6.79 16.39
CA GLN A 239 -0.77 5.72 16.23
C GLN A 239 -0.17 5.71 14.82
N MET A 240 -1.01 5.96 13.79
CA MET A 240 -0.51 6.11 12.43
C MET A 240 0.43 7.31 12.31
N LEU A 241 0.09 8.44 12.90
CA LEU A 241 0.93 9.64 12.89
C LEU A 241 2.25 9.44 13.64
N SER A 242 2.24 8.66 14.73
CA SER A 242 3.45 8.36 15.52
C SER A 242 4.50 7.58 14.72
N THR A 243 4.13 6.91 13.64
CA THR A 243 5.06 6.22 12.73
C THR A 243 6.06 7.15 12.05
N GLY A 244 5.78 8.46 11.99
CA GLY A 244 6.62 9.44 11.28
C GLY A 244 6.45 9.42 9.76
N CYS A 245 5.52 8.62 9.22
CA CYS A 245 5.16 8.68 7.80
C CYS A 245 4.52 10.03 7.46
N ARG A 246 4.70 10.48 6.22
CA ARG A 246 4.16 11.75 5.72
C ARG A 246 3.05 11.57 4.69
N VAL A 247 2.79 10.35 4.28
CA VAL A 247 1.71 9.99 3.35
C VAL A 247 0.96 8.80 3.93
N PHE A 248 -0.37 8.92 4.02
CA PHE A 248 -1.26 7.92 4.57
C PHE A 248 -2.26 7.48 3.52
N HIS A 249 -2.26 6.21 3.17
CA HIS A 249 -3.23 5.59 2.29
C HIS A 249 -4.22 4.79 3.13
N VAL A 250 -5.52 5.09 3.00
CA VAL A 250 -6.55 4.54 3.89
C VAL A 250 -7.62 3.76 3.14
N GLY A 251 -8.18 2.78 3.83
CA GLY A 251 -9.13 1.82 3.29
C GLY A 251 -10.52 2.37 3.02
N GLU A 252 -11.30 1.60 2.26
CA GLU A 252 -12.61 1.97 1.74
C GLU A 252 -13.70 2.23 2.81
N ASN A 253 -13.52 1.69 4.02
CA ASN A 253 -14.45 1.85 5.12
C ASN A 253 -13.99 2.86 6.18
N ALA A 254 -12.86 3.55 5.96
CA ALA A 254 -12.40 4.62 6.83
C ALA A 254 -13.22 5.90 6.61
N ASP A 255 -13.47 6.65 7.67
CA ASP A 255 -13.97 8.02 7.56
C ASP A 255 -12.81 8.92 7.06
N ILE A 256 -12.74 9.08 5.74
CA ILE A 256 -11.67 9.83 5.08
C ILE A 256 -11.60 11.28 5.56
N GLU A 257 -12.75 11.91 5.81
CA GLU A 257 -12.80 13.30 6.23
C GLU A 257 -12.29 13.48 7.65
N ALA A 258 -12.63 12.56 8.56
CA ALA A 258 -12.09 12.55 9.92
C ALA A 258 -10.56 12.39 9.92
N ILE A 259 -10.04 11.52 9.04
CA ILE A 259 -8.60 11.33 8.88
C ILE A 259 -7.93 12.59 8.34
N ILE A 260 -8.44 13.18 7.26
CA ILE A 260 -7.85 14.39 6.66
C ILE A 260 -7.78 15.53 7.67
N LYS A 261 -8.83 15.72 8.47
CA LYS A 261 -8.89 16.78 9.52
C LYS A 261 -7.87 16.55 10.64
N GLY A 262 -7.50 15.32 10.91
CA GLY A 262 -6.56 14.98 11.97
C GLY A 262 -5.10 14.86 11.52
N VAL A 263 -4.84 14.81 10.20
CA VAL A 263 -3.50 14.73 9.64
C VAL A 263 -2.93 16.14 9.44
N PRO A 264 -1.64 16.40 9.74
CA PRO A 264 -0.99 17.68 9.47
C PRO A 264 -1.12 18.11 8.01
N GLU A 265 -1.28 19.42 7.75
CA GLU A 265 -1.50 19.95 6.39
C GLU A 265 -0.34 19.71 5.42
N ASP A 266 0.86 19.44 5.92
CA ASP A 266 2.06 19.10 5.15
C ASP A 266 2.21 17.58 4.91
N CYS A 267 1.26 16.77 5.38
CA CYS A 267 1.13 15.35 5.11
C CYS A 267 0.01 15.08 4.12
N LEU A 268 0.15 14.06 3.28
CA LEU A 268 -0.80 13.72 2.23
C LEU A 268 -1.68 12.54 2.64
N VAL A 269 -2.98 12.63 2.40
CA VAL A 269 -3.95 11.54 2.61
C VAL A 269 -4.44 11.03 1.26
N LEU A 270 -4.35 9.72 1.05
CA LEU A 270 -4.78 9.02 -0.16
C LEU A 270 -5.96 8.10 0.17
N GLY A 271 -6.97 8.08 -0.65
CA GLY A 271 -8.11 7.16 -0.50
C GLY A 271 -9.38 7.68 -1.17
N ASN A 272 -10.53 7.09 -1.02
CA ASN A 272 -10.74 5.72 -0.59
C ASN A 272 -11.97 5.13 -1.30
N VAL A 273 -11.98 5.28 -2.64
CA VAL A 273 -13.07 4.68 -3.45
C VAL A 273 -13.06 3.16 -3.22
N SER A 274 -14.23 2.63 -2.86
CA SER A 274 -14.37 1.20 -2.53
C SER A 274 -13.97 0.30 -3.69
N VAL A 275 -13.04 -0.60 -3.44
CA VAL A 275 -12.66 -1.64 -4.40
C VAL A 275 -13.76 -2.69 -4.48
N SER A 276 -14.26 -3.16 -3.34
CA SER A 276 -15.21 -4.26 -3.28
C SER A 276 -16.59 -3.90 -3.82
N LYS A 277 -17.07 -2.68 -3.55
CA LYS A 277 -18.44 -2.25 -3.89
C LYS A 277 -18.51 -1.42 -5.17
N VAL A 278 -17.43 -0.71 -5.52
CA VAL A 278 -17.41 0.24 -6.63
C VAL A 278 -16.61 -0.30 -7.80
N PHE A 279 -15.32 -0.58 -7.65
CA PHE A 279 -14.51 -1.11 -8.76
C PHE A 279 -14.93 -2.53 -9.19
N LYS A 280 -15.30 -3.39 -8.25
CA LYS A 280 -15.91 -4.71 -8.53
C LYS A 280 -17.44 -4.66 -8.56
N GLY A 281 -18.03 -3.49 -8.60
CA GLY A 281 -19.47 -3.29 -8.72
C GLY A 281 -20.01 -3.57 -10.13
N ASN A 282 -21.29 -3.28 -10.34
CA ASN A 282 -22.02 -3.73 -11.53
C ASN A 282 -22.03 -2.72 -12.68
N SER A 283 -21.46 -1.51 -12.54
CA SER A 283 -21.49 -0.54 -13.63
C SER A 283 -20.48 0.59 -13.50
N ALA A 284 -19.93 1.02 -14.62
CA ALA A 284 -19.08 2.20 -14.73
C ALA A 284 -19.80 3.50 -14.28
N HIS A 285 -21.12 3.57 -14.39
CA HIS A 285 -21.88 4.70 -13.85
C HIS A 285 -21.80 4.79 -12.32
N HIS A 286 -21.85 3.65 -11.62
CA HIS A 286 -21.68 3.62 -10.16
C HIS A 286 -20.27 4.10 -9.77
N VAL A 287 -19.23 3.71 -10.52
CA VAL A 287 -17.86 4.22 -10.32
C VAL A 287 -17.82 5.74 -10.46
N GLN A 288 -18.46 6.29 -11.52
CA GLN A 288 -18.55 7.73 -11.73
C GLN A 288 -19.19 8.43 -10.53
N MET A 289 -20.36 7.98 -10.11
CA MET A 289 -21.11 8.60 -9.00
C MET A 289 -20.36 8.55 -7.67
N ALA A 290 -19.73 7.40 -7.35
CA ALA A 290 -18.95 7.25 -6.14
C ALA A 290 -17.69 8.14 -6.16
N THR A 291 -17.00 8.21 -7.29
CA THR A 291 -15.84 9.08 -7.50
C THR A 291 -16.20 10.56 -7.34
N GLN A 292 -17.29 11.01 -7.99
CA GLN A 292 -17.79 12.38 -7.88
C GLN A 292 -18.16 12.73 -6.44
N LYS A 293 -18.88 11.83 -5.75
CA LYS A 293 -19.27 12.03 -4.35
C LYS A 293 -18.04 12.25 -3.45
N LEU A 294 -17.01 11.41 -3.59
CA LEU A 294 -15.80 11.52 -2.79
C LEU A 294 -15.01 12.81 -3.11
N LEU A 295 -14.89 13.16 -4.39
CA LEU A 295 -14.26 14.41 -4.81
C LEU A 295 -14.98 15.64 -4.24
N LEU A 296 -16.31 15.67 -4.24
CA LEU A 296 -17.10 16.74 -3.64
C LEU A 296 -16.93 16.80 -2.12
N GLN A 297 -16.93 15.66 -1.46
CA GLN A 297 -16.74 15.57 0.00
C GLN A 297 -15.38 16.14 0.42
N CYS A 298 -14.34 15.88 -0.36
CA CYS A 298 -12.95 16.22 -0.01
C CYS A 298 -12.41 17.46 -0.73
N MET A 299 -13.23 18.19 -1.50
CA MET A 299 -12.79 19.28 -2.37
C MET A 299 -12.11 20.46 -1.65
N ASN A 300 -12.39 20.66 -0.38
CA ASN A 300 -11.85 21.76 0.42
C ASN A 300 -10.50 21.42 1.09
N TYR A 301 -10.02 20.19 0.95
CA TYR A 301 -8.78 19.74 1.59
C TYR A 301 -7.64 19.65 0.57
N ASN A 302 -6.65 20.52 0.74
CA ASN A 302 -5.49 20.56 -0.17
C ASN A 302 -4.59 19.32 -0.03
N ASN A 303 -4.55 18.70 1.13
CA ASN A 303 -3.73 17.52 1.43
C ASN A 303 -4.44 16.18 1.15
N PHE A 304 -5.53 16.21 0.38
CA PHE A 304 -6.23 15.02 -0.09
C PHE A 304 -5.89 14.70 -1.55
N MET A 305 -5.73 13.42 -1.87
CA MET A 305 -5.66 12.91 -3.23
C MET A 305 -6.52 11.65 -3.37
N ILE A 306 -7.39 11.64 -4.39
CA ILE A 306 -8.30 10.52 -4.58
C ILE A 306 -7.55 9.25 -5.02
N SER A 307 -7.88 8.14 -4.36
CA SER A 307 -7.32 6.81 -4.60
C SER A 307 -8.41 5.74 -4.52
N SER A 308 -8.08 4.51 -4.91
CA SER A 308 -8.80 3.31 -4.46
C SER A 308 -8.60 3.11 -2.96
N GLY A 309 -9.53 2.43 -2.29
CA GLY A 309 -9.39 2.12 -0.85
C GLY A 309 -8.41 0.96 -0.56
N CYS A 310 -8.02 0.24 -1.58
CA CYS A 310 -7.03 -0.84 -1.53
C CYS A 310 -6.51 -1.10 -2.95
N ASP A 311 -5.66 -2.13 -3.11
CA ASP A 311 -5.18 -2.59 -4.41
C ASP A 311 -6.34 -3.04 -5.30
N ILE A 312 -6.31 -2.61 -6.56
CA ILE A 312 -7.33 -2.96 -7.56
C ILE A 312 -6.98 -4.35 -8.11
N PRO A 313 -7.91 -5.34 -7.99
CA PRO A 313 -7.61 -6.72 -8.33
C PRO A 313 -7.47 -6.95 -9.83
N ALA A 314 -6.78 -8.03 -10.18
CA ALA A 314 -6.45 -8.42 -11.55
C ALA A 314 -7.67 -8.58 -12.48
N ASP A 315 -8.81 -9.02 -11.92
CA ASP A 315 -10.06 -9.30 -12.62
C ASP A 315 -11.06 -8.12 -12.66
N VAL A 316 -10.61 -6.91 -12.33
CA VAL A 316 -11.47 -5.71 -12.42
C VAL A 316 -11.90 -5.47 -13.86
N ASP A 317 -13.13 -4.98 -14.04
CA ASP A 317 -13.56 -4.46 -15.33
C ASP A 317 -12.77 -3.17 -15.66
N MET A 318 -12.00 -3.18 -16.76
CA MET A 318 -11.18 -2.03 -17.15
C MET A 318 -12.02 -0.79 -17.49
N ASP A 319 -13.28 -0.96 -17.93
CA ASP A 319 -14.20 0.17 -18.11
C ASP A 319 -14.47 0.92 -16.79
N HIS A 320 -14.40 0.22 -15.65
CA HIS A 320 -14.53 0.84 -14.34
C HIS A 320 -13.29 1.68 -13.99
N VAL A 321 -12.10 1.16 -14.26
CA VAL A 321 -10.83 1.88 -14.08
C VAL A 321 -10.81 3.13 -14.97
N ASP A 322 -11.13 2.97 -16.24
CA ASP A 322 -11.25 4.05 -17.21
C ASP A 322 -12.25 5.14 -16.75
N ARG A 323 -13.41 4.71 -16.26
CA ARG A 323 -14.43 5.63 -15.77
C ARG A 323 -13.97 6.41 -14.55
N PHE A 324 -13.22 5.78 -13.64
CA PHE A 324 -12.63 6.46 -12.49
C PHE A 324 -11.69 7.59 -12.95
N PHE A 325 -10.70 7.30 -13.80
CA PHE A 325 -9.75 8.31 -14.30
C PHE A 325 -10.45 9.42 -15.09
N LYS A 326 -11.34 9.08 -16.03
CA LYS A 326 -12.12 10.07 -16.81
C LYS A 326 -12.95 10.97 -15.91
N THR A 327 -13.49 10.44 -14.81
CA THR A 327 -14.26 11.22 -13.84
C THR A 327 -13.38 12.23 -13.11
N VAL A 328 -12.20 11.81 -12.64
CA VAL A 328 -11.25 12.71 -11.97
C VAL A 328 -10.75 13.79 -12.94
N GLU A 329 -10.35 13.41 -14.17
CA GLU A 329 -9.85 14.32 -15.19
C GLU A 329 -10.89 15.33 -15.67
N SER A 330 -12.17 14.96 -15.66
CA SER A 330 -13.26 15.85 -16.14
C SER A 330 -13.37 17.15 -15.38
N GLY A 331 -12.80 17.24 -14.18
CA GLY A 331 -12.89 18.42 -13.32
C GLY A 331 -14.32 18.78 -12.92
N TYR A 332 -15.24 17.82 -12.94
CA TYR A 332 -16.66 18.01 -12.63
C TYR A 332 -16.90 18.80 -11.34
N TYR A 333 -16.12 18.48 -10.28
CA TYR A 333 -16.15 19.18 -9.01
C TYR A 333 -15.75 20.67 -9.11
N LYS A 334 -14.88 21.02 -10.06
CA LYS A 334 -14.46 22.41 -10.28
C LYS A 334 -15.57 23.24 -10.90
N ARG A 335 -16.37 22.68 -11.82
CA ARG A 335 -17.52 23.35 -12.41
C ARG A 335 -18.60 23.61 -11.38
N MET A 336 -18.89 22.64 -10.50
CA MET A 336 -19.88 22.84 -9.42
C MET A 336 -19.44 23.94 -8.43
N LEU A 337 -18.15 24.13 -8.21
CA LEU A 337 -17.65 25.25 -7.39
C LEU A 337 -17.95 26.62 -8.02
N TRP A 338 -17.78 26.75 -9.33
CA TRP A 338 -18.12 27.99 -10.03
C TRP A 338 -19.61 28.28 -9.96
N ASP A 339 -20.43 27.25 -10.17
CA ASP A 339 -21.90 27.37 -10.11
C ASP A 339 -22.46 27.65 -8.69
N MET A 340 -21.65 27.47 -7.63
CA MET A 340 -22.01 27.77 -6.24
C MET A 340 -21.54 29.16 -5.78
N ILE A 341 -20.65 29.81 -6.53
CA ILE A 341 -20.08 31.14 -6.21
C ILE A 341 -20.78 32.25 -7.01
N ASP A 342 -21.42 31.93 -8.13
CA ASP A 342 -22.33 32.80 -8.90
C ASP A 342 -23.77 32.69 -8.36
#